data_f9e7b4e73fe823c9647e6d2e4b62e0c3
#
_entry.id   f9e7b4e73fe823c9647e6d2e4b62e0c3
#
_cell.length_a   1.000
_cell.length_b   1.000
_cell.length_c   1.000
_cell.angle_alpha   90.00
_cell.angle_beta   90.00
_cell.angle_gamma   90.00
#
_symmetry.space_group_name_H-M   'P 1'
#
loop_
_entity.id
_entity.type
_entity.pdbx_description
1 polymer ?
#
loop_
_entity_poly.entity_id
_entity_poly.type
_entity_poly.pdbx_seq_one_letter_code
_entity_poly.pdbx_strand_id
1 'polypeptide(L)'
;AQAEYNLAKENMVSSDTLYSIGVQRQKIAAISKADLLTLKLDVVNAPNTLQNKASALKRAMFSLVSFLNLDKNTVIDIDLPVRPQELVIPVDKALQMAHENNPQLLGLKQNVLEAERNVDKTKKESRFNASVNASIGFNQVADNFGDVYYKPMQQDLVSVSVSIPLVDWGVRKGKYNMARNNLNVVKTSARQDEISLDEEVIMTVNDFNIQQNMITSAEEALDLSIPVSYTHLTLPTSDLV
;
A
#
# COMPACT_ATOMS: atom_id res chain seq x y z
N ALA A 1 -1.23 14.18 -11.72
CA ALA A 1 -0.84 15.59 -11.56
C ALA A 1 -0.34 16.21 -12.86
N GLN A 2 0.67 15.61 -13.57
CA GLN A 2 1.18 16.14 -14.85
C GLN A 2 0.08 16.20 -15.92
N ALA A 3 -0.65 15.11 -16.14
CA ALA A 3 -1.75 15.05 -17.09
C ALA A 3 -2.87 16.07 -16.75
N GLU A 4 -3.21 16.20 -15.48
CA GLU A 4 -4.21 17.16 -15.02
C GLU A 4 -3.78 18.63 -15.23
N TYR A 5 -2.50 18.92 -15.06
CA TYR A 5 -1.95 20.24 -15.35
C TYR A 5 -2.04 20.55 -16.84
N ASN A 6 -1.65 19.60 -17.70
CA ASN A 6 -1.74 19.75 -19.14
C ASN A 6 -3.19 19.94 -19.59
N LEU A 7 -4.11 19.13 -19.07
CA LEU A 7 -5.56 19.27 -19.33
C LEU A 7 -6.09 20.65 -18.89
N ALA A 8 -5.72 21.12 -17.70
CA ALA A 8 -6.15 22.45 -17.23
C ALA A 8 -5.60 23.58 -18.10
N LYS A 9 -4.40 23.42 -18.66
CA LYS A 9 -3.80 24.37 -19.60
C LYS A 9 -4.56 24.41 -20.92
N GLU A 10 -4.91 23.24 -21.46
CA GLU A 10 -5.72 23.12 -22.70
C GLU A 10 -7.13 23.67 -22.48
N ASN A 11 -7.77 23.37 -21.34
CA ASN A 11 -9.08 23.89 -20.99
C ASN A 11 -9.09 25.42 -20.88
N MET A 12 -8.03 26.02 -20.35
CA MET A 12 -7.91 27.49 -20.31
C MET A 12 -7.90 28.09 -21.73
N VAL A 13 -7.10 27.52 -22.64
CA VAL A 13 -7.05 27.98 -24.05
C VAL A 13 -8.39 27.77 -24.75
N SER A 14 -9.02 26.62 -24.51
CA SER A 14 -10.34 26.29 -25.06
C SER A 14 -11.42 27.25 -24.57
N SER A 15 -11.44 27.60 -23.25
CA SER A 15 -12.42 28.53 -22.69
C SER A 15 -12.30 29.91 -23.30
N ASP A 16 -11.07 30.43 -23.50
CA ASP A 16 -10.84 31.72 -24.17
C ASP A 16 -11.36 31.68 -25.62
N THR A 17 -11.11 30.60 -26.33
CA THR A 17 -11.58 30.42 -27.71
C THR A 17 -13.10 30.37 -27.78
N LEU A 18 -13.75 29.58 -26.91
CA LEU A 18 -15.20 29.46 -26.83
C LEU A 18 -15.87 30.77 -26.48
N TYR A 19 -15.30 31.55 -25.55
CA TYR A 19 -15.80 32.87 -25.22
C TYR A 19 -15.71 33.85 -26.41
N SER A 20 -14.58 33.84 -27.14
CA SER A 20 -14.40 34.68 -28.31
C SER A 20 -15.42 34.37 -29.42
N ILE A 21 -15.67 33.09 -29.68
CA ILE A 21 -16.74 32.62 -30.59
C ILE A 21 -18.12 33.04 -30.04
N GLY A 22 -18.35 32.88 -28.74
CA GLY A 22 -19.57 33.26 -28.06
C GLY A 22 -19.89 34.75 -28.24
N VAL A 23 -18.91 35.64 -28.11
CA VAL A 23 -19.07 37.07 -28.34
C VAL A 23 -19.52 37.37 -29.78
N GLN A 24 -18.97 36.65 -30.77
CA GLN A 24 -19.38 36.83 -32.17
C GLN A 24 -20.79 36.30 -32.41
N ARG A 25 -21.14 35.13 -31.89
CA ARG A 25 -22.47 34.54 -32.01
C ARG A 25 -23.54 35.36 -31.31
N GLN A 26 -23.22 35.99 -30.18
CA GLN A 26 -24.17 36.87 -29.49
C GLN A 26 -24.48 38.15 -30.29
N LYS A 27 -23.51 38.68 -31.07
CA LYS A 27 -23.75 39.84 -31.97
C LYS A 27 -24.79 39.56 -33.04
N ILE A 28 -24.92 38.33 -33.50
CA ILE A 28 -25.91 37.88 -34.48
C ILE A 28 -27.12 37.21 -33.81
N ALA A 29 -27.28 37.38 -32.50
CA ALA A 29 -28.35 36.82 -31.67
C ALA A 29 -28.44 35.26 -31.71
N ALA A 30 -27.35 34.56 -32.08
CA ALA A 30 -27.32 33.09 -32.16
C ALA A 30 -27.13 32.42 -30.79
N ILE A 31 -26.76 33.14 -29.74
CA ILE A 31 -26.71 32.66 -28.34
C ILE A 31 -27.32 33.72 -27.40
N SER A 32 -27.82 33.26 -26.26
CA SER A 32 -28.37 34.11 -25.24
C SER A 32 -27.27 34.88 -24.48
N LYS A 33 -27.66 36.02 -23.86
CA LYS A 33 -26.77 36.76 -22.95
C LYS A 33 -26.36 35.92 -21.74
N ALA A 34 -27.23 35.04 -21.26
CA ALA A 34 -26.94 34.11 -20.16
C ALA A 34 -25.85 33.11 -20.53
N ASP A 35 -25.91 32.50 -21.73
CA ASP A 35 -24.89 31.60 -22.22
C ASP A 35 -23.53 32.29 -22.36
N LEU A 36 -23.51 33.52 -22.89
CA LEU A 36 -22.27 34.31 -22.97
C LEU A 36 -21.65 34.59 -21.58
N LEU A 37 -22.49 34.89 -20.58
CA LEU A 37 -22.02 35.10 -19.21
C LEU A 37 -21.46 33.82 -18.60
N THR A 38 -22.03 32.67 -18.92
CA THR A 38 -21.48 31.36 -18.49
C THR A 38 -20.10 31.13 -19.11
N LEU A 39 -19.94 31.33 -20.42
CA LEU A 39 -18.64 31.23 -21.09
C LEU A 39 -17.61 32.22 -20.49
N LYS A 40 -18.05 33.43 -20.12
CA LYS A 40 -17.18 34.39 -19.45
C LYS A 40 -16.76 33.94 -18.06
N LEU A 41 -17.67 33.29 -17.33
CA LEU A 41 -17.36 32.70 -16.01
C LEU A 41 -16.31 31.59 -16.12
N ASP A 42 -16.40 30.77 -17.15
CA ASP A 42 -15.41 29.70 -17.42
C ASP A 42 -14.02 30.28 -17.69
N VAL A 43 -13.93 31.37 -18.49
CA VAL A 43 -12.66 32.08 -18.72
C VAL A 43 -12.07 32.65 -17.43
N VAL A 44 -12.90 33.16 -16.53
CA VAL A 44 -12.45 33.73 -15.24
C VAL A 44 -11.98 32.62 -14.28
N ASN A 45 -12.61 31.44 -14.33
CA ASN A 45 -12.29 30.31 -13.44
C ASN A 45 -11.13 29.46 -13.94
N ALA A 46 -10.90 29.38 -15.26
CA ALA A 46 -9.86 28.52 -15.84
C ALA A 46 -8.45 28.84 -15.32
N PRO A 47 -7.99 30.09 -15.17
CA PRO A 47 -6.68 30.40 -14.59
C PRO A 47 -6.54 29.94 -13.14
N ASN A 48 -7.59 30.04 -12.32
CA ASN A 48 -7.57 29.55 -10.94
C ASN A 48 -7.41 28.02 -10.89
N THR A 49 -8.10 27.33 -11.79
CA THR A 49 -7.99 25.88 -11.92
C THR A 49 -6.57 25.48 -12.35
N LEU A 50 -6.01 26.17 -13.34
CA LEU A 50 -4.62 25.95 -13.78
C LEU A 50 -3.62 26.17 -12.64
N GLN A 51 -3.77 27.25 -11.88
CA GLN A 51 -2.92 27.55 -10.73
C GLN A 51 -2.99 26.45 -9.66
N ASN A 52 -4.17 25.95 -9.37
CA ASN A 52 -4.38 24.86 -8.41
C ASN A 52 -3.70 23.57 -8.90
N LYS A 53 -3.83 23.23 -10.18
CA LYS A 53 -3.20 22.05 -10.79
C LYS A 53 -1.67 22.20 -10.88
N ALA A 54 -1.16 23.41 -11.17
CA ALA A 54 0.27 23.72 -11.13
C ALA A 54 0.84 23.50 -9.71
N SER A 55 0.13 23.95 -8.68
CA SER A 55 0.52 23.75 -7.28
C SER A 55 0.48 22.28 -6.88
N ALA A 56 -0.51 21.53 -7.35
CA ALA A 56 -0.61 20.08 -7.11
C ALA A 56 0.54 19.31 -7.79
N LEU A 57 0.88 19.68 -9.04
CA LEU A 57 2.01 19.12 -9.77
C LEU A 57 3.33 19.37 -9.01
N LYS A 58 3.55 20.62 -8.58
CA LYS A 58 4.76 20.97 -7.82
C LYS A 58 4.88 20.18 -6.52
N ARG A 59 3.76 19.98 -5.79
CA ARG A 59 3.76 19.14 -4.57
C ARG A 59 4.07 17.67 -4.88
N ALA A 60 3.49 17.12 -5.94
CA ALA A 60 3.71 15.73 -6.35
C ALA A 60 5.18 15.51 -6.79
N MET A 61 5.75 16.44 -7.55
CA MET A 61 7.17 16.40 -7.94
C MET A 61 8.08 16.48 -6.71
N PHE A 62 7.77 17.37 -5.76
CA PHE A 62 8.56 17.51 -4.55
C PHE A 62 8.50 16.23 -3.69
N SER A 63 7.34 15.61 -3.59
CA SER A 63 7.16 14.33 -2.91
C SER A 63 7.99 13.22 -3.56
N LEU A 64 8.01 13.14 -4.90
CA LEU A 64 8.78 12.15 -5.64
C LEU A 64 10.30 12.37 -5.49
N VAL A 65 10.76 13.61 -5.62
CA VAL A 65 12.17 14.00 -5.41
C VAL A 65 12.62 13.61 -4.00
N SER A 66 11.78 13.88 -3.00
CA SER A 66 12.05 13.52 -1.60
C SER A 66 12.09 12.01 -1.38
N PHE A 67 11.15 11.28 -1.99
CA PHE A 67 11.11 9.81 -1.92
C PHE A 67 12.35 9.16 -2.55
N LEU A 68 12.81 9.71 -3.69
CA LEU A 68 14.00 9.24 -4.39
C LEU A 68 15.32 9.78 -3.79
N ASN A 69 15.24 10.59 -2.73
CA ASN A 69 16.39 11.24 -2.09
C ASN A 69 17.27 12.03 -3.06
N LEU A 70 16.64 12.72 -4.02
CA LEU A 70 17.30 13.59 -4.99
C LEU A 70 17.40 15.03 -4.47
N ASP A 71 18.20 15.88 -5.15
CA ASP A 71 18.27 17.31 -4.83
C ASP A 71 16.89 17.97 -5.08
N LYS A 72 16.50 18.89 -4.18
CA LYS A 72 15.20 19.59 -4.21
C LYS A 72 14.97 20.38 -5.50
N ASN A 73 16.01 20.74 -6.23
CA ASN A 73 15.95 21.47 -7.49
C ASN A 73 15.93 20.57 -8.73
N THR A 74 15.92 19.24 -8.54
CA THR A 74 15.87 18.29 -9.66
C THR A 74 14.51 18.39 -10.36
N VAL A 75 14.53 18.68 -11.64
CA VAL A 75 13.35 18.62 -12.51
C VAL A 75 13.21 17.20 -13.01
N ILE A 76 12.09 16.57 -12.69
CA ILE A 76 11.75 15.22 -13.17
C ILE A 76 10.73 15.37 -14.28
N ASP A 77 11.04 14.86 -15.46
CA ASP A 77 10.08 14.66 -16.53
C ASP A 77 9.62 13.20 -16.52
N ILE A 78 8.31 12.99 -16.66
CA ILE A 78 7.70 11.67 -16.57
C ILE A 78 7.10 11.33 -17.93
N ASP A 79 7.72 10.37 -18.61
CA ASP A 79 7.12 9.79 -19.80
C ASP A 79 5.98 8.85 -19.41
N LEU A 80 4.86 8.98 -20.08
CA LEU A 80 3.75 8.06 -19.93
C LEU A 80 4.17 6.70 -20.50
N PRO A 81 4.00 5.60 -19.74
CA PRO A 81 4.31 4.28 -20.27
C PRO A 81 3.46 3.98 -21.49
N VAL A 82 4.06 3.30 -22.46
CA VAL A 82 3.30 2.74 -23.57
C VAL A 82 2.23 1.82 -23.00
N ARG A 83 0.99 1.94 -23.50
CA ARG A 83 -0.12 1.11 -23.04
C ARG A 83 0.29 -0.37 -23.04
N PRO A 84 0.23 -1.04 -21.88
CA PRO A 84 0.46 -2.48 -21.84
C PRO A 84 -0.63 -3.20 -22.65
N GLN A 85 -0.28 -4.35 -23.22
CA GLN A 85 -1.29 -5.20 -23.84
C GLN A 85 -2.38 -5.54 -22.83
N GLU A 86 -3.61 -5.65 -23.32
CA GLU A 86 -4.73 -6.04 -22.50
C GLU A 86 -4.43 -7.38 -21.80
N LEU A 87 -4.43 -7.35 -20.48
CA LEU A 87 -4.11 -8.50 -19.64
C LEU A 87 -5.30 -8.82 -18.73
N VAL A 88 -6.04 -9.87 -19.08
CA VAL A 88 -7.08 -10.40 -18.20
C VAL A 88 -6.45 -11.38 -17.21
N ILE A 89 -6.55 -11.10 -15.94
CA ILE A 89 -6.01 -11.95 -14.87
C ILE A 89 -7.14 -12.85 -14.35
N PRO A 90 -7.02 -14.21 -14.51
CA PRO A 90 -7.96 -15.13 -13.89
C PRO A 90 -7.79 -15.12 -12.37
N VAL A 91 -8.91 -14.99 -11.65
CA VAL A 91 -8.93 -14.93 -10.16
C VAL A 91 -8.30 -16.19 -9.55
N ASP A 92 -8.63 -17.36 -10.07
CA ASP A 92 -8.12 -18.64 -9.56
C ASP A 92 -6.59 -18.72 -9.61
N LYS A 93 -5.99 -18.25 -10.72
CA LYS A 93 -4.53 -18.21 -10.86
C LYS A 93 -3.89 -17.22 -9.90
N ALA A 94 -4.51 -16.07 -9.71
CA ALA A 94 -4.03 -15.06 -8.75
C ALA A 94 -4.07 -15.58 -7.32
N LEU A 95 -5.15 -16.24 -6.92
CA LEU A 95 -5.27 -16.90 -5.61
C LEU A 95 -4.20 -17.97 -5.42
N GLN A 96 -4.01 -18.86 -6.41
CA GLN A 96 -2.96 -19.88 -6.32
C GLN A 96 -1.58 -19.25 -6.11
N MET A 97 -1.22 -18.24 -6.89
CA MET A 97 0.08 -17.57 -6.76
C MET A 97 0.21 -16.82 -5.44
N ALA A 98 -0.88 -16.26 -4.91
CA ALA A 98 -0.89 -15.62 -3.60
C ALA A 98 -0.64 -16.65 -2.49
N HIS A 99 -1.29 -17.80 -2.53
CA HIS A 99 -1.09 -18.88 -1.56
C HIS A 99 0.34 -19.46 -1.57
N GLU A 100 1.01 -19.44 -2.71
CA GLU A 100 2.39 -19.94 -2.85
C GLU A 100 3.44 -18.92 -2.43
N ASN A 101 3.23 -17.63 -2.70
CA ASN A 101 4.28 -16.62 -2.63
C ASN A 101 4.01 -15.47 -1.65
N ASN A 102 2.80 -15.35 -1.07
CA ASN A 102 2.49 -14.23 -0.20
C ASN A 102 3.18 -14.36 1.16
N PRO A 103 4.05 -13.39 1.55
CA PRO A 103 4.75 -13.42 2.83
C PRO A 103 3.82 -13.45 4.05
N GLN A 104 2.64 -12.82 3.95
CA GLN A 104 1.66 -12.80 5.05
C GLN A 104 1.12 -14.20 5.33
N LEU A 105 0.75 -14.96 4.29
CA LEU A 105 0.30 -16.36 4.44
C LEU A 105 1.39 -17.26 5.00
N LEU A 106 2.64 -17.06 4.61
CA LEU A 106 3.78 -17.77 5.18
C LEU A 106 3.95 -17.42 6.67
N GLY A 107 3.78 -16.15 7.03
CA GLY A 107 3.79 -15.69 8.43
C GLY A 107 2.67 -16.31 9.27
N LEU A 108 1.45 -16.41 8.73
CA LEU A 108 0.33 -17.09 9.42
C LEU A 108 0.65 -18.56 9.69
N LYS A 109 1.21 -19.27 8.71
CA LYS A 109 1.66 -20.67 8.87
C LYS A 109 2.75 -20.79 9.94
N GLN A 110 3.72 -19.87 9.95
CA GLN A 110 4.75 -19.82 10.97
C GLN A 110 4.16 -19.63 12.37
N ASN A 111 3.23 -18.67 12.55
CA ASN A 111 2.58 -18.41 13.84
C ASN A 111 1.84 -19.66 14.38
N VAL A 112 1.18 -20.39 13.50
CA VAL A 112 0.51 -21.66 13.88
C VAL A 112 1.53 -22.71 14.32
N LEU A 113 2.64 -22.89 13.57
CA LEU A 113 3.71 -23.82 13.92
C LEU A 113 4.38 -23.44 15.25
N GLU A 114 4.58 -22.17 15.53
CA GLU A 114 5.13 -21.70 16.80
C GLU A 114 4.18 -22.01 17.98
N ALA A 115 2.88 -21.80 17.79
CA ALA A 115 1.88 -22.15 18.80
C ALA A 115 1.81 -23.67 19.02
N GLU A 116 1.91 -24.51 17.98
CA GLU A 116 2.00 -25.96 18.09
C GLU A 116 3.26 -26.40 18.84
N ARG A 117 4.42 -25.80 18.50
CA ARG A 117 5.67 -26.01 19.22
C ARG A 117 5.56 -25.66 20.70
N ASN A 118 4.85 -24.56 21.02
CA ASN A 118 4.66 -24.15 22.41
C ASN A 118 3.80 -25.15 23.20
N VAL A 119 2.76 -25.74 22.58
CA VAL A 119 1.98 -26.81 23.20
C VAL A 119 2.85 -28.04 23.48
N ASP A 120 3.66 -28.46 22.50
CA ASP A 120 4.56 -29.61 22.65
C ASP A 120 5.64 -29.36 23.72
N LYS A 121 6.24 -28.16 23.71
CA LYS A 121 7.20 -27.71 24.73
C LYS A 121 6.58 -27.78 26.11
N THR A 122 5.40 -27.15 26.31
CA THR A 122 4.71 -27.12 27.61
C THR A 122 4.36 -28.54 28.10
N LYS A 123 3.96 -29.43 27.18
CA LYS A 123 3.72 -30.84 27.48
C LYS A 123 4.97 -31.57 27.94
N LYS A 124 6.13 -31.35 27.28
CA LYS A 124 7.40 -31.99 27.62
C LYS A 124 7.95 -31.44 28.93
N GLU A 125 7.97 -30.13 29.11
CA GLU A 125 8.43 -29.45 30.35
C GLU A 125 7.57 -29.80 31.57
N SER A 126 6.31 -30.22 31.36
CA SER A 126 5.45 -30.66 32.44
C SER A 126 5.92 -32.00 33.10
N ARG A 127 6.82 -32.75 32.48
CA ARG A 127 7.28 -34.05 33.01
C ARG A 127 8.51 -33.90 33.87
N PHE A 128 9.59 -33.35 33.33
CA PHE A 128 10.83 -33.05 34.03
C PHE A 128 11.55 -31.90 33.32
N ASN A 129 12.40 -31.20 34.05
CA ASN A 129 13.27 -30.20 33.47
C ASN A 129 14.73 -30.55 33.83
N ALA A 130 15.59 -30.59 32.81
CA ALA A 130 17.02 -30.77 32.98
C ALA A 130 17.74 -29.52 32.44
N SER A 131 18.66 -28.99 33.22
CA SER A 131 19.48 -27.85 32.81
C SER A 131 20.97 -28.15 33.03
N VAL A 132 21.78 -27.71 32.09
CA VAL A 132 23.23 -27.72 32.18
C VAL A 132 23.70 -26.30 32.14
N ASN A 133 24.41 -25.86 33.18
CA ASN A 133 24.99 -24.53 33.24
C ASN A 133 26.52 -24.69 33.32
N ALA A 134 27.21 -23.95 32.46
CA ALA A 134 28.66 -23.84 32.51
C ALA A 134 28.99 -22.35 32.71
N SER A 135 29.84 -22.05 33.65
CA SER A 135 30.33 -20.70 33.90
C SER A 135 31.82 -20.68 34.06
N ILE A 136 32.47 -19.71 33.47
CA ILE A 136 33.89 -19.43 33.62
C ILE A 136 33.95 -18.07 34.34
N GLY A 137 34.60 -18.09 35.50
CA GLY A 137 34.77 -16.88 36.31
C GLY A 137 36.24 -16.64 36.65
N PHE A 138 36.57 -15.44 37.01
CA PHE A 138 37.88 -15.13 37.61
C PHE A 138 37.61 -14.57 38.99
N ASN A 139 38.30 -15.15 40.00
CA ASN A 139 38.18 -14.73 41.37
C ASN A 139 39.58 -14.45 41.95
N GLN A 140 39.69 -13.38 42.71
CA GLN A 140 40.94 -13.01 43.38
C GLN A 140 40.63 -12.43 44.77
N VAL A 141 41.37 -12.89 45.76
CA VAL A 141 41.40 -12.28 47.09
C VAL A 141 42.84 -11.82 47.34
N ALA A 142 43.02 -10.56 47.67
CA ALA A 142 44.32 -9.99 47.93
C ALA A 142 44.24 -9.01 49.11
N ASP A 143 45.31 -8.91 49.90
CA ASP A 143 45.38 -8.00 51.04
C ASP A 143 45.63 -6.54 50.66
N ASN A 144 46.14 -6.31 49.41
CA ASN A 144 46.40 -4.98 48.85
C ASN A 144 45.64 -4.76 47.57
N PHE A 145 45.19 -3.54 47.34
CA PHE A 145 44.36 -3.18 46.17
C PHE A 145 45.09 -3.40 44.82
N GLY A 146 46.43 -3.26 44.76
CA GLY A 146 47.23 -3.50 43.56
C GLY A 146 47.33 -4.98 43.17
N ASP A 147 47.23 -5.88 44.13
CA ASP A 147 47.38 -7.33 43.91
C ASP A 147 46.07 -7.99 43.43
N VAL A 148 44.94 -7.28 43.52
CA VAL A 148 43.63 -7.78 43.09
C VAL A 148 43.60 -8.10 41.57
N TYR A 149 44.39 -7.37 40.79
CA TYR A 149 44.44 -7.56 39.33
C TYR A 149 45.63 -8.41 38.85
N TYR A 150 46.47 -8.88 39.80
CA TYR A 150 47.68 -9.60 39.48
C TYR A 150 47.46 -11.10 39.66
N LYS A 151 47.32 -11.86 38.57
CA LYS A 151 47.08 -13.31 38.53
C LYS A 151 45.73 -13.76 39.11
N PRO A 152 44.59 -13.35 38.50
CA PRO A 152 43.30 -13.87 38.91
C PRO A 152 43.22 -15.37 38.76
N MET A 153 42.67 -16.07 39.75
CA MET A 153 42.41 -17.49 39.67
C MET A 153 41.17 -17.79 38.81
N GLN A 154 41.35 -18.63 37.83
CA GLN A 154 40.23 -19.07 37.00
C GLN A 154 39.39 -20.10 37.77
N GLN A 155 38.08 -19.86 37.77
CA GLN A 155 37.09 -20.74 38.39
C GLN A 155 36.11 -21.23 37.31
N ASP A 156 36.25 -22.49 36.98
CA ASP A 156 35.35 -23.15 36.02
C ASP A 156 34.31 -23.94 36.81
N LEU A 157 33.05 -23.71 36.54
CA LEU A 157 31.93 -24.39 37.18
C LEU A 157 31.03 -25.02 36.12
N VAL A 158 30.82 -26.29 36.19
CA VAL A 158 29.82 -27.03 35.37
C VAL A 158 28.81 -27.65 36.33
N SER A 159 27.55 -27.28 36.20
CA SER A 159 26.47 -27.86 36.99
C SER A 159 25.39 -28.47 36.10
N VAL A 160 24.95 -29.66 36.47
CA VAL A 160 23.83 -30.38 35.85
C VAL A 160 22.73 -30.47 36.90
N SER A 161 21.54 -29.96 36.60
CA SER A 161 20.41 -30.10 37.50
C SER A 161 19.22 -30.76 36.79
N VAL A 162 18.53 -31.65 37.49
CA VAL A 162 17.29 -32.29 37.04
C VAL A 162 16.23 -32.03 38.07
N SER A 163 15.12 -31.41 37.63
CA SER A 163 13.97 -31.08 38.47
C SER A 163 12.75 -31.88 38.02
N ILE A 164 12.22 -32.68 38.94
CA ILE A 164 11.00 -33.47 38.75
C ILE A 164 9.96 -32.97 39.72
N PRO A 165 8.93 -32.26 39.23
CA PRO A 165 7.86 -31.75 40.10
C PRO A 165 6.93 -32.91 40.50
N LEU A 166 6.85 -33.20 41.80
CA LEU A 166 6.02 -34.27 42.33
C LEU A 166 4.58 -33.83 42.54
N VAL A 167 4.36 -32.63 43.07
CA VAL A 167 3.04 -32.02 43.29
C VAL A 167 3.08 -30.56 42.89
N ASP A 168 2.08 -30.11 42.11
CA ASP A 168 2.00 -28.71 41.62
C ASP A 168 0.58 -28.14 41.66
N TRP A 169 -0.34 -28.77 42.37
CA TRP A 169 -1.71 -28.30 42.56
C TRP A 169 -2.46 -27.96 41.25
N GLY A 170 -2.09 -28.63 40.14
CA GLY A 170 -2.70 -28.45 38.83
C GLY A 170 -2.12 -27.34 37.95
N VAL A 171 -1.05 -26.66 38.38
CA VAL A 171 -0.41 -25.57 37.61
C VAL A 171 0.05 -26.05 36.23
N ARG A 172 0.65 -27.24 36.12
CA ARG A 172 1.11 -27.81 34.82
C ARG A 172 -0.05 -28.09 33.89
N LYS A 173 -1.16 -28.67 34.42
CA LYS A 173 -2.38 -28.92 33.63
C LYS A 173 -2.98 -27.60 33.16
N GLY A 174 -2.97 -26.57 34.02
CA GLY A 174 -3.41 -25.23 33.67
C GLY A 174 -2.57 -24.61 32.53
N LYS A 175 -1.25 -24.66 32.65
CA LYS A 175 -0.33 -24.19 31.59
C LYS A 175 -0.52 -24.92 30.26
N TYR A 176 -0.66 -26.23 30.29
CA TYR A 176 -0.95 -27.01 29.07
C TYR A 176 -2.27 -26.61 28.44
N ASN A 177 -3.33 -26.48 29.22
CA ASN A 177 -4.64 -26.05 28.72
C ASN A 177 -4.58 -24.62 28.14
N MET A 178 -3.83 -23.73 28.78
CA MET A 178 -3.61 -22.38 28.25
C MET A 178 -2.90 -22.43 26.89
N ALA A 179 -1.81 -23.19 26.79
CA ALA A 179 -1.08 -23.34 25.52
C ALA A 179 -1.98 -23.91 24.41
N ARG A 180 -2.80 -24.93 24.74
CA ARG A 180 -3.76 -25.53 23.82
C ARG A 180 -4.84 -24.56 23.38
N ASN A 181 -5.40 -23.79 24.31
CA ASN A 181 -6.40 -22.78 24.00
C ASN A 181 -5.80 -21.68 23.12
N ASN A 182 -4.58 -21.22 23.44
CA ASN A 182 -3.85 -20.26 22.61
C ASN A 182 -3.62 -20.79 21.18
N LEU A 183 -3.26 -22.07 21.02
CA LEU A 183 -3.15 -22.68 19.68
C LEU A 183 -4.49 -22.61 18.92
N ASN A 184 -5.61 -22.89 19.60
CA ASN A 184 -6.92 -22.82 18.95
C ASN A 184 -7.23 -21.38 18.51
N VAL A 185 -6.93 -20.37 19.36
CA VAL A 185 -7.10 -18.95 19.00
C VAL A 185 -6.24 -18.59 17.80
N VAL A 186 -4.96 -18.95 17.81
CA VAL A 186 -4.02 -18.67 16.70
C VAL A 186 -4.50 -19.34 15.41
N LYS A 187 -4.96 -20.60 15.45
CA LYS A 187 -5.52 -21.28 14.27
C LYS A 187 -6.77 -20.60 13.73
N THR A 188 -7.66 -20.15 14.61
CA THR A 188 -8.87 -19.46 14.19
C THR A 188 -8.57 -18.09 13.60
N SER A 189 -7.66 -17.33 14.23
CA SER A 189 -7.22 -16.05 13.71
C SER A 189 -6.52 -16.21 12.35
N ALA A 190 -5.59 -17.16 12.24
CA ALA A 190 -4.89 -17.42 10.98
C ALA A 190 -5.85 -17.77 9.83
N ARG A 191 -6.89 -18.57 10.12
CA ARG A 191 -7.92 -18.88 9.13
C ARG A 191 -8.75 -17.66 8.73
N GLN A 192 -9.08 -16.80 9.69
CA GLN A 192 -9.81 -15.55 9.40
C GLN A 192 -8.97 -14.62 8.54
N ASP A 193 -7.69 -14.47 8.87
CA ASP A 193 -6.75 -13.62 8.13
C ASP A 193 -6.50 -14.18 6.71
N GLU A 194 -6.46 -15.51 6.54
CA GLU A 194 -6.37 -16.17 5.23
C GLU A 194 -7.60 -15.85 4.36
N ILE A 195 -8.82 -15.95 4.92
CA ILE A 195 -10.05 -15.60 4.21
C ILE A 195 -10.05 -14.13 3.80
N SER A 196 -9.68 -13.22 4.70
CA SER A 196 -9.63 -11.78 4.40
C SER A 196 -8.61 -11.47 3.29
N LEU A 197 -7.51 -12.19 3.25
CA LEU A 197 -6.48 -12.03 2.22
C LEU A 197 -6.94 -12.57 0.87
N ASP A 198 -7.68 -13.68 0.85
CA ASP A 198 -8.30 -14.21 -0.36
C ASP A 198 -9.33 -13.22 -0.93
N GLU A 199 -10.15 -12.60 -0.06
CA GLU A 199 -11.09 -11.55 -0.45
C GLU A 199 -10.35 -10.33 -1.04
N GLU A 200 -9.25 -9.90 -0.42
CA GLU A 200 -8.42 -8.78 -0.92
C GLU A 200 -7.84 -9.09 -2.31
N VAL A 201 -7.34 -10.30 -2.53
CA VAL A 201 -6.82 -10.74 -3.84
C VAL A 201 -7.92 -10.73 -4.89
N ILE A 202 -9.10 -11.27 -4.57
CA ILE A 202 -10.26 -11.30 -5.48
C ILE A 202 -10.67 -9.88 -5.87
N MET A 203 -10.81 -8.99 -4.87
CA MET A 203 -11.19 -7.59 -5.11
C MET A 203 -10.15 -6.87 -5.97
N THR A 204 -8.87 -7.03 -5.65
CA THR A 204 -7.76 -6.39 -6.41
C THR A 204 -7.73 -6.85 -7.86
N VAL A 205 -7.93 -8.13 -8.12
CA VAL A 205 -7.99 -8.67 -9.49
C VAL A 205 -9.20 -8.16 -10.25
N ASN A 206 -10.36 -8.11 -9.58
CA ASN A 206 -11.57 -7.58 -10.20
C ASN A 206 -11.43 -6.09 -10.51
N ASP A 207 -10.89 -5.30 -9.58
CA ASP A 207 -10.63 -3.87 -9.79
C ASP A 207 -9.65 -3.65 -10.95
N PHE A 208 -8.59 -4.46 -11.04
CA PHE A 208 -7.65 -4.40 -12.15
C PHE A 208 -8.34 -4.67 -13.49
N ASN A 209 -9.14 -5.74 -13.60
CA ASN A 209 -9.85 -6.09 -14.82
C ASN A 209 -10.90 -5.02 -15.19
N ILE A 210 -11.60 -4.43 -14.20
CA ILE A 210 -12.52 -3.31 -14.43
C ILE A 210 -11.76 -2.09 -14.96
N GLN A 211 -10.60 -1.74 -14.39
CA GLN A 211 -9.80 -0.62 -14.86
C GLN A 211 -9.32 -0.80 -16.31
N GLN A 212 -8.98 -2.03 -16.72
CA GLN A 212 -8.64 -2.33 -18.12
C GLN A 212 -9.82 -2.02 -19.05
N ASN A 213 -11.03 -2.45 -18.68
CA ASN A 213 -12.25 -2.16 -19.45
C ASN A 213 -12.55 -0.64 -19.47
N MET A 214 -12.32 0.06 -18.36
CA MET A 214 -12.52 1.52 -18.31
C MET A 214 -11.57 2.28 -19.23
N ILE A 215 -10.32 1.83 -19.40
CA ILE A 215 -9.36 2.42 -20.34
C ILE A 215 -9.89 2.27 -21.76
N THR A 216 -10.34 1.07 -22.14
CA THR A 216 -10.90 0.80 -23.47
C THR A 216 -12.13 1.66 -23.74
N SER A 217 -13.06 1.73 -22.77
CA SER A 217 -14.24 2.59 -22.89
C SER A 217 -13.91 4.09 -22.97
N ALA A 218 -12.87 4.54 -22.27
CA ALA A 218 -12.43 5.93 -22.32
C ALA A 218 -11.82 6.28 -23.69
N GLU A 219 -11.09 5.36 -24.31
CA GLU A 219 -10.56 5.53 -25.67
C GLU A 219 -11.69 5.60 -26.71
N GLU A 220 -12.65 4.69 -26.64
CA GLU A 220 -13.83 4.71 -27.51
C GLU A 220 -14.62 6.03 -27.35
N ALA A 221 -14.79 6.50 -26.11
CA ALA A 221 -15.46 7.77 -25.82
C ALA A 221 -14.67 8.96 -26.39
N LEU A 222 -13.34 8.93 -26.33
CA LEU A 222 -12.49 9.96 -26.92
C LEU A 222 -12.67 9.99 -28.44
N ASP A 223 -12.59 8.83 -29.09
CA ASP A 223 -12.74 8.73 -30.55
C ASP A 223 -14.12 9.21 -31.02
N LEU A 224 -15.17 8.93 -30.26
CA LEU A 224 -16.52 9.41 -30.53
C LEU A 224 -16.69 10.94 -30.25
N SER A 225 -15.96 11.48 -29.29
CA SER A 225 -16.07 12.90 -28.91
C SER A 225 -15.46 13.85 -29.92
N ILE A 226 -14.41 13.42 -30.63
CA ILE A 226 -13.72 14.24 -31.65
C ILE A 226 -14.65 14.68 -32.76
N PRO A 227 -15.36 13.76 -33.49
CA PRO A 227 -16.29 14.16 -34.57
C PRO A 227 -17.48 14.96 -34.02
N VAL A 228 -17.99 14.67 -32.80
CA VAL A 228 -19.08 15.41 -32.19
C VAL A 228 -18.67 16.88 -31.92
N SER A 229 -17.46 17.09 -31.40
CA SER A 229 -16.92 18.45 -31.19
C SER A 229 -16.80 19.21 -32.51
N TYR A 230 -16.32 18.57 -33.56
CA TYR A 230 -16.24 19.20 -34.91
C TYR A 230 -17.61 19.56 -35.43
N THR A 231 -18.62 18.67 -35.32
CA THR A 231 -19.98 18.95 -35.82
C THR A 231 -20.62 20.09 -35.03
N HIS A 232 -20.49 20.17 -33.74
CA HIS A 232 -21.01 21.29 -32.95
C HIS A 232 -20.32 22.64 -33.24
N LEU A 233 -19.04 22.62 -33.58
CA LEU A 233 -18.27 23.81 -33.95
C LEU A 233 -18.60 24.26 -35.39
N THR A 234 -18.90 23.34 -36.28
CA THR A 234 -19.07 23.61 -37.74
C THR A 234 -20.50 23.63 -38.22
N LEU A 235 -21.49 23.25 -37.37
CA LEU A 235 -22.90 23.34 -37.79
C LEU A 235 -23.24 24.78 -38.16
N PRO A 236 -23.53 25.10 -39.44
CA PRO A 236 -24.06 26.36 -39.80
C PRO A 236 -25.46 26.47 -39.20
N THR A 237 -25.75 27.55 -38.57
CA THR A 237 -27.08 27.93 -38.03
C THR A 237 -28.08 28.22 -39.17
N SER A 238 -28.06 27.42 -40.24
CA SER A 238 -28.89 27.63 -41.44
C SER A 238 -30.27 26.98 -41.40
N ASP A 239 -30.62 26.25 -40.31
CA ASP A 239 -31.92 25.56 -40.23
C ASP A 239 -32.84 26.14 -39.12
N LEU A 240 -32.86 27.44 -38.95
CA LEU A 240 -33.91 28.17 -38.23
C LEU A 240 -34.51 29.24 -39.12
N VAL A 241 -35.36 28.80 -40.06
CA VAL A 241 -36.42 29.61 -40.69
C VAL A 241 -37.75 29.13 -40.17
#